data_f4e6bbdb58c8f0c9466aad03f94bdabc
#
_entry.id   f4e6bbdb58c8f0c9466aad03f94bdabc
#
_cell.length_a   1.000
_cell.length_b   1.000
_cell.length_c   1.000
_cell.angle_alpha   90.00
_cell.angle_beta   90.00
_cell.angle_gamma   90.00
#
_symmetry.space_group_name_H-M   'P 1'
#
loop_
_entity.id
_entity.type
_entity.pdbx_description
1 polymer ?
#
loop_
_entity_poly.entity_id
_entity_poly.type
_entity_poly.pdbx_seq_one_letter_code
_entity_poly.pdbx_strand_id
1 'polypeptide(L)'
;VDTPGVHRPHYRMNRRMMHTTRSVLRDVDLIALLIDVTEKFGAGLQYAIDLVGRTEVPTFLLLNKIDCIAKPKLLPAIASYSEKGSWAEVIPISARKGDNCECFLDAAHNYLPKAGPLFPDDSLTDRSERFLAAELVREQVLRRTRDELPYTTAVTVDEWQEPEHDEGTVR
;
A
#
# COMPACT_ATOMS: atom_id res chain seq x y z
N VAL A 1 -0.04 -7.46 -2.68
CA VAL A 1 0.78 -7.44 -1.44
C VAL A 1 1.12 -6.01 -1.10
N ASP A 2 0.76 -5.53 0.10
CA ASP A 2 1.19 -4.23 0.60
C ASP A 2 2.65 -4.32 1.07
N THR A 3 3.45 -3.29 0.74
CA THR A 3 4.87 -3.25 1.09
C THR A 3 5.16 -2.08 2.03
N PRO A 4 6.14 -2.22 2.93
CA PRO A 4 6.64 -1.08 3.68
C PRO A 4 7.07 0.06 2.74
N GLY A 5 6.86 1.31 3.15
CA GLY A 5 7.25 2.47 2.35
C GLY A 5 8.73 2.43 1.93
N VAL A 6 8.98 2.74 0.66
CA VAL A 6 10.32 2.71 0.08
C VAL A 6 11.08 3.96 0.45
N HIS A 7 12.03 3.83 1.38
CA HIS A 7 12.91 4.92 1.80
C HIS A 7 14.38 4.49 1.71
N ARG A 8 15.29 5.45 1.53
CA ARG A 8 16.72 5.16 1.69
C ARG A 8 16.96 4.60 3.09
N PRO A 9 17.58 3.42 3.22
CA PRO A 9 17.76 2.78 4.51
C PRO A 9 18.82 3.50 5.34
N HIS A 10 18.40 4.29 6.33
CA HIS A 10 19.30 4.94 7.29
C HIS A 10 19.52 4.10 8.56
N TYR A 11 18.61 3.15 8.89
CA TYR A 11 18.65 2.33 10.09
C TYR A 11 18.53 0.83 9.78
N ARG A 12 18.91 -0.04 10.73
CA ARG A 12 18.83 -1.51 10.58
C ARG A 12 17.41 -2.00 10.26
N MET A 13 16.38 -1.39 10.84
CA MET A 13 14.98 -1.72 10.58
C MET A 13 14.62 -1.44 9.12
N ASN A 14 15.04 -0.31 8.57
CA ASN A 14 14.79 0.05 7.18
C ASN A 14 15.48 -0.92 6.20
N ARG A 15 16.61 -1.52 6.57
CA ARG A 15 17.26 -2.56 5.75
C ARG A 15 16.42 -3.83 5.63
N ARG A 16 15.80 -4.27 6.75
CA ARG A 16 14.87 -5.43 6.72
C ARG A 16 13.65 -5.13 5.87
N MET A 17 13.04 -3.97 6.06
CA MET A 17 11.89 -3.52 5.24
C MET A 17 12.24 -3.50 3.76
N MET A 18 13.40 -2.96 3.40
CA MET A 18 13.89 -2.94 2.01
C MET A 18 14.21 -4.33 1.45
N HIS A 19 14.67 -5.25 2.28
CA HIS A 19 14.88 -6.65 1.84
C HIS A 19 13.53 -7.31 1.51
N THR A 20 12.53 -7.15 2.38
CA THR A 20 11.18 -7.64 2.15
C THR A 20 10.57 -7.04 0.87
N THR A 21 10.68 -5.72 0.69
CA THR A 21 10.20 -5.05 -0.54
C THR A 21 10.86 -5.64 -1.79
N ARG A 22 12.18 -5.82 -1.78
CA ARG A 22 12.90 -6.38 -2.94
C ARG A 22 12.52 -7.83 -3.25
N SER A 23 12.23 -8.67 -2.24
CA SER A 23 11.76 -10.03 -2.49
C SER A 23 10.37 -10.02 -3.13
N VAL A 24 9.45 -9.19 -2.61
CA VAL A 24 8.10 -9.06 -3.17
C VAL A 24 8.13 -8.59 -4.62
N LEU A 25 8.98 -7.61 -4.96
CA LEU A 25 9.06 -7.08 -6.33
C LEU A 25 9.48 -8.11 -7.39
N ARG A 26 9.99 -9.28 -7.00
CA ARG A 26 10.36 -10.37 -7.92
C ARG A 26 9.24 -11.37 -8.17
N ASP A 27 8.29 -11.42 -7.25
CA ASP A 27 7.28 -12.48 -7.20
C ASP A 27 5.86 -11.95 -7.47
N VAL A 28 5.75 -10.74 -8.06
CA VAL A 28 4.46 -10.12 -8.39
C VAL A 28 4.30 -9.94 -9.89
N ASP A 29 3.06 -9.95 -10.36
CA ASP A 29 2.69 -9.78 -11.77
C ASP A 29 2.56 -8.30 -12.18
N LEU A 30 2.34 -7.41 -11.20
CA LEU A 30 2.17 -5.98 -11.40
C LEU A 30 2.69 -5.21 -10.18
N ILE A 31 3.37 -4.10 -10.43
CA ILE A 31 3.81 -3.15 -9.40
C ILE A 31 2.99 -1.88 -9.52
N ALA A 32 2.44 -1.40 -8.41
CA ALA A 32 1.82 -0.09 -8.31
C ALA A 32 2.69 0.82 -7.42
N LEU A 33 3.37 1.78 -8.02
CA LEU A 33 4.14 2.79 -7.30
C LEU A 33 3.26 4.00 -7.00
N LEU A 34 2.89 4.16 -5.72
CA LEU A 34 2.11 5.30 -5.24
C LEU A 34 3.01 6.49 -4.90
N ILE A 35 2.68 7.65 -5.45
CA ILE A 35 3.38 8.91 -5.20
C ILE A 35 2.39 9.97 -4.70
N ASP A 36 2.77 10.67 -3.64
CA ASP A 36 2.07 11.88 -3.18
C ASP A 36 2.47 13.06 -4.06
N VAL A 37 1.54 13.56 -4.90
CA VAL A 37 1.81 14.69 -5.81
C VAL A 37 1.93 16.04 -5.09
N THR A 38 1.61 16.10 -3.80
CA THR A 38 1.76 17.31 -2.99
C THR A 38 3.19 17.46 -2.45
N GLU A 39 3.95 16.38 -2.42
CA GLU A 39 5.33 16.38 -1.96
C GLU A 39 6.30 16.77 -3.08
N LYS A 40 7.42 17.37 -2.66
CA LYS A 40 8.50 17.69 -3.59
C LYS A 40 9.23 16.42 -4.00
N PHE A 41 9.58 16.35 -5.28
CA PHE A 41 10.46 15.31 -5.77
C PHE A 41 11.79 15.30 -5.00
N GLY A 42 12.15 14.17 -4.42
CA GLY A 42 13.33 14.04 -3.57
C GLY A 42 14.09 12.74 -3.80
N ALA A 43 15.24 12.62 -3.14
CA ALA A 43 16.12 11.45 -3.30
C ALA A 43 15.46 10.12 -2.89
N GLY A 44 14.48 10.15 -1.97
CA GLY A 44 13.71 8.96 -1.58
C GLY A 44 12.84 8.45 -2.73
N LEU A 45 12.14 9.36 -3.40
CA LEU A 45 11.31 9.02 -4.54
C LEU A 45 12.14 8.58 -5.74
N GLN A 46 13.26 9.26 -6.03
CA GLN A 46 14.19 8.82 -7.07
C GLN A 46 14.67 7.39 -6.80
N TYR A 47 15.02 7.09 -5.54
CA TYR A 47 15.43 5.73 -5.17
C TYR A 47 14.30 4.69 -5.39
N ALA A 48 13.04 5.03 -5.10
CA ALA A 48 11.91 4.14 -5.37
C ALA A 48 11.73 3.90 -6.86
N ILE A 49 11.82 4.94 -7.68
CA ILE A 49 11.74 4.84 -9.15
C ILE A 49 12.88 3.96 -9.69
N ASP A 50 14.11 4.20 -9.25
CA ASP A 50 15.27 3.41 -9.66
C ASP A 50 15.13 1.93 -9.24
N LEU A 51 14.49 1.67 -8.10
CA LEU A 51 14.27 0.31 -7.60
C LEU A 51 13.29 -0.46 -8.47
N VAL A 52 12.13 0.13 -8.79
CA VAL A 52 11.12 -0.52 -9.64
C VAL A 52 11.58 -0.60 -11.10
N GLY A 53 12.32 0.40 -11.58
CA GLY A 53 12.89 0.42 -12.92
C GLY A 53 13.96 -0.66 -13.20
N ARG A 54 14.40 -1.38 -12.17
CA ARG A 54 15.31 -2.54 -12.30
C ARG A 54 14.58 -3.87 -12.47
N THR A 55 13.27 -3.88 -12.43
CA THR A 55 12.44 -5.06 -12.60
C THR A 55 11.90 -5.07 -14.05
N GLU A 56 11.60 -6.27 -14.54
CA GLU A 56 10.90 -6.45 -15.82
C GLU A 56 9.38 -6.47 -15.62
N VAL A 57 8.92 -6.37 -14.37
CA VAL A 57 7.51 -6.41 -14.01
C VAL A 57 6.83 -5.10 -14.46
N PRO A 58 5.67 -5.17 -15.11
CA PRO A 58 4.91 -3.98 -15.47
C PRO A 58 4.68 -3.11 -14.25
N THR A 59 4.99 -1.81 -14.37
CA THR A 59 4.88 -0.88 -13.25
C THR A 59 3.92 0.24 -13.59
N PHE A 60 2.89 0.41 -12.77
CA PHE A 60 1.99 1.56 -12.81
C PHE A 60 2.50 2.66 -11.90
N LEU A 61 2.45 3.87 -12.38
CA LEU A 61 2.68 5.06 -11.59
C LEU A 61 1.34 5.66 -11.15
N LEU A 62 1.04 5.60 -9.87
CA LEU A 62 -0.19 6.16 -9.31
C LEU A 62 0.13 7.52 -8.66
N LEU A 63 -0.31 8.60 -9.28
CA LEU A 63 -0.15 9.96 -8.77
C LEU A 63 -1.31 10.27 -7.82
N ASN A 64 -1.10 10.03 -6.51
CA ASN A 64 -2.13 10.14 -5.49
C ASN A 64 -2.26 11.56 -4.90
N LYS A 65 -3.40 11.80 -4.25
CA LYS A 65 -3.80 13.07 -3.63
C LYS A 65 -4.06 14.20 -4.64
N ILE A 66 -4.56 13.86 -5.83
CA ILE A 66 -4.91 14.87 -6.85
C ILE A 66 -6.00 15.84 -6.37
N ASP A 67 -6.79 15.45 -5.39
CA ASP A 67 -7.77 16.30 -4.72
C ASP A 67 -7.14 17.45 -3.90
N CYS A 68 -5.86 17.37 -3.60
CA CYS A 68 -5.10 18.37 -2.85
C CYS A 68 -4.34 19.36 -3.74
N ILE A 69 -4.37 19.20 -5.08
CA ILE A 69 -3.72 20.11 -6.01
C ILE A 69 -4.73 20.81 -6.93
N ALA A 70 -4.39 22.00 -7.39
CA ALA A 70 -5.23 22.74 -8.34
C ALA A 70 -5.23 22.04 -9.72
N LYS A 71 -6.41 21.90 -10.34
CA LYS A 71 -6.57 21.22 -11.65
C LYS A 71 -5.56 21.64 -12.73
N PRO A 72 -5.18 22.92 -12.89
CA PRO A 72 -4.17 23.31 -13.89
C PRO A 72 -2.77 22.75 -13.64
N LYS A 73 -2.47 22.32 -12.39
CA LYS A 73 -1.17 21.73 -12.04
C LYS A 73 -1.09 20.24 -12.31
N LEU A 74 -2.24 19.58 -12.56
CA LEU A 74 -2.29 18.13 -12.72
C LEU A 74 -1.57 17.67 -14.00
N LEU A 75 -1.88 18.26 -15.15
CA LEU A 75 -1.24 17.88 -16.42
C LEU A 75 0.29 18.09 -16.41
N PRO A 76 0.81 19.23 -15.94
CA PRO A 76 2.25 19.39 -15.76
C PRO A 76 2.89 18.37 -14.81
N ALA A 77 2.20 17.98 -13.73
CA ALA A 77 2.68 16.96 -12.83
C ALA A 77 2.75 15.59 -13.53
N ILE A 78 1.68 15.17 -14.22
CA ILE A 78 1.67 13.93 -15.00
C ILE A 78 2.85 13.90 -15.97
N ALA A 79 3.01 14.94 -16.79
CA ALA A 79 4.12 15.03 -17.75
C ALA A 79 5.48 14.89 -17.07
N SER A 80 5.70 15.65 -16.00
CA SER A 80 6.97 15.63 -15.26
C SER A 80 7.30 14.25 -14.67
N TYR A 81 6.30 13.53 -14.13
CA TYR A 81 6.54 12.21 -13.55
C TYR A 81 6.62 11.10 -14.60
N SER A 82 5.91 11.25 -15.74
CA SER A 82 5.99 10.29 -16.84
C SER A 82 7.41 10.19 -17.43
N GLU A 83 8.16 11.27 -17.41
CA GLU A 83 9.55 11.32 -17.91
C GLU A 83 10.59 10.69 -16.97
N LYS A 84 10.20 10.38 -15.71
CA LYS A 84 11.15 9.93 -14.69
C LYS A 84 11.40 8.42 -14.67
N GLY A 85 10.63 7.66 -15.41
CA GLY A 85 10.75 6.20 -15.45
C GLY A 85 10.02 5.60 -16.65
N SER A 86 10.13 4.29 -16.80
CA SER A 86 9.36 3.53 -17.78
C SER A 86 8.14 2.96 -17.10
N TRP A 87 6.97 3.48 -17.45
CA TRP A 87 5.70 3.13 -16.84
C TRP A 87 4.81 2.39 -17.83
N ALA A 88 4.18 1.30 -17.38
CA ALA A 88 3.14 0.66 -18.16
C ALA A 88 1.89 1.55 -18.26
N GLU A 89 1.55 2.21 -17.12
CA GLU A 89 0.46 3.17 -17.03
C GLU A 89 0.82 4.29 -16.06
N VAL A 90 0.27 5.50 -16.30
CA VAL A 90 0.36 6.64 -15.37
C VAL A 90 -1.05 7.12 -15.06
N ILE A 91 -1.49 6.88 -13.83
CA ILE A 91 -2.88 7.11 -13.43
C ILE A 91 -2.93 8.10 -12.26
N PRO A 92 -3.48 9.29 -12.47
CA PRO A 92 -3.73 10.23 -11.39
C PRO A 92 -4.96 9.80 -10.59
N ILE A 93 -4.81 9.64 -9.28
CA ILE A 93 -5.88 9.17 -8.39
C ILE A 93 -6.06 10.06 -7.16
N SER A 94 -7.22 10.00 -6.55
CA SER A 94 -7.44 10.36 -5.16
C SER A 94 -7.95 9.14 -4.40
N ALA A 95 -7.05 8.43 -3.74
CA ALA A 95 -7.43 7.26 -2.94
C ALA A 95 -8.42 7.64 -1.81
N ARG A 96 -8.37 8.89 -1.33
CA ARG A 96 -9.28 9.39 -0.30
C ARG A 96 -10.71 9.59 -0.81
N LYS A 97 -10.88 10.07 -2.06
CA LYS A 97 -12.19 10.38 -2.66
C LYS A 97 -12.69 9.30 -3.61
N GLY A 98 -11.83 8.34 -3.97
CA GLY A 98 -12.12 7.33 -4.97
C GLY A 98 -11.93 7.80 -6.42
N ASP A 99 -11.49 9.05 -6.65
CA ASP A 99 -11.32 9.57 -8.00
C ASP A 99 -10.31 8.71 -8.77
N ASN A 100 -10.71 8.19 -9.93
CA ASN A 100 -9.96 7.32 -10.84
C ASN A 100 -9.47 5.98 -10.22
N CYS A 101 -9.97 5.57 -9.03
CA CYS A 101 -9.62 4.27 -8.47
C CYS A 101 -10.16 3.11 -9.32
N GLU A 102 -11.36 3.24 -9.89
CA GLU A 102 -11.93 2.26 -10.83
C GLU A 102 -11.06 2.13 -12.08
N CYS A 103 -10.59 3.25 -12.65
CA CYS A 103 -9.69 3.23 -13.80
C CYS A 103 -8.39 2.46 -13.49
N PHE A 104 -7.86 2.59 -12.27
CA PHE A 104 -6.71 1.80 -11.84
C PHE A 104 -7.03 0.31 -11.77
N LEU A 105 -8.18 -0.08 -11.21
CA LEU A 105 -8.59 -1.47 -11.10
C LEU A 105 -8.80 -2.10 -12.49
N ASP A 106 -9.49 -1.40 -13.38
CA ASP A 106 -9.74 -1.85 -14.75
C ASP A 106 -8.41 -2.04 -15.52
N ALA A 107 -7.50 -1.08 -15.40
CA ALA A 107 -6.18 -1.20 -15.98
C ALA A 107 -5.42 -2.40 -15.40
N ALA A 108 -5.41 -2.57 -14.07
CA ALA A 108 -4.72 -3.67 -13.40
C ALA A 108 -5.24 -5.05 -13.85
N HIS A 109 -6.55 -5.22 -14.02
CA HIS A 109 -7.15 -6.46 -14.52
C HIS A 109 -6.59 -6.90 -15.88
N ASN A 110 -6.18 -5.97 -16.74
CA ASN A 110 -5.62 -6.29 -18.06
C ASN A 110 -4.18 -6.81 -18.00
N TYR A 111 -3.46 -6.55 -16.88
CA TYR A 111 -2.08 -6.96 -16.68
C TYR A 111 -1.94 -8.21 -15.80
N LEU A 112 -2.95 -8.51 -15.00
CA LEU A 112 -2.92 -9.67 -14.12
C LEU A 112 -3.24 -10.97 -14.89
N PRO A 113 -2.58 -12.09 -14.58
CA PRO A 113 -2.88 -13.37 -15.19
C PRO A 113 -4.28 -13.85 -14.79
N LYS A 114 -4.96 -14.51 -15.72
CA LYS A 114 -6.22 -15.18 -15.41
C LYS A 114 -5.94 -16.40 -14.55
N ALA A 115 -6.34 -16.33 -13.29
CA ALA A 115 -6.22 -17.43 -12.33
C ALA A 115 -7.57 -17.71 -11.67
N GLY A 116 -7.72 -18.90 -11.10
CA GLY A 116 -8.85 -19.18 -10.20
C GLY A 116 -8.70 -18.41 -8.87
N PRO A 117 -9.76 -18.40 -8.04
CA PRO A 117 -9.73 -17.75 -6.75
C PRO A 117 -8.63 -18.35 -5.88
N LEU A 118 -7.79 -17.48 -5.29
CA LEU A 118 -6.72 -17.90 -4.37
C LEU A 118 -7.25 -18.16 -2.95
N PHE A 119 -8.39 -17.57 -2.62
CA PHE A 119 -9.07 -17.74 -1.34
C PHE A 119 -10.51 -18.21 -1.57
N PRO A 120 -11.11 -18.95 -0.63
CA PRO A 120 -12.54 -19.26 -0.67
C PRO A 120 -13.39 -17.98 -0.68
N ASP A 121 -14.54 -18.03 -1.37
CA ASP A 121 -15.41 -16.84 -1.53
C ASP A 121 -16.01 -16.34 -0.20
N ASP A 122 -16.05 -17.19 0.81
CA ASP A 122 -16.51 -16.89 2.18
C ASP A 122 -15.39 -16.44 3.13
N SER A 123 -14.14 -16.44 2.65
CA SER A 123 -12.99 -16.02 3.45
C SER A 123 -12.84 -14.50 3.45
N LEU A 124 -13.12 -13.86 4.56
CA LEU A 124 -12.92 -12.41 4.76
C LEU A 124 -11.45 -12.04 4.91
N THR A 125 -10.64 -12.94 5.47
CA THR A 125 -9.23 -12.69 5.78
C THR A 125 -8.49 -13.99 6.05
N ASP A 126 -7.19 -14.01 5.84
CA ASP A 126 -6.27 -15.10 6.23
C ASP A 126 -5.72 -14.93 7.66
N ARG A 127 -6.12 -13.86 8.36
CA ARG A 127 -5.63 -13.54 9.70
C ARG A 127 -6.54 -14.14 10.77
N SER A 128 -5.94 -14.55 11.90
CA SER A 128 -6.72 -15.02 13.04
C SER A 128 -7.55 -13.88 13.65
N GLU A 129 -8.69 -14.20 14.23
CA GLU A 129 -9.56 -13.26 14.95
C GLU A 129 -8.79 -12.51 16.05
N ARG A 130 -7.93 -13.23 16.75
CA ARG A 130 -7.02 -12.67 17.76
C ARG A 130 -6.13 -11.56 17.21
N PHE A 131 -5.59 -11.74 16.00
CA PHE A 131 -4.80 -10.73 15.32
C PHE A 131 -5.67 -9.52 14.94
N LEU A 132 -6.84 -9.76 14.39
CA LEU A 132 -7.77 -8.69 14.00
C LEU A 132 -8.21 -7.85 15.20
N ALA A 133 -8.52 -8.51 16.34
CA ALA A 133 -8.85 -7.80 17.57
C ALA A 133 -7.70 -6.91 18.06
N ALA A 134 -6.47 -7.41 18.04
CA ALA A 134 -5.29 -6.62 18.40
C ALA A 134 -5.13 -5.40 17.47
N GLU A 135 -5.31 -5.57 16.17
CA GLU A 135 -5.20 -4.48 15.19
C GLU A 135 -6.32 -3.45 15.32
N LEU A 136 -7.55 -3.87 15.63
CA LEU A 136 -8.66 -2.94 15.91
C LEU A 136 -8.37 -2.07 17.14
N VAL A 137 -7.83 -2.65 18.21
CA VAL A 137 -7.41 -1.90 19.39
C VAL A 137 -6.27 -0.95 19.03
N ARG A 138 -5.26 -1.43 18.30
CA ARG A 138 -4.14 -0.61 17.84
C ARG A 138 -4.60 0.58 17.01
N GLU A 139 -5.54 0.37 16.09
CA GLU A 139 -6.14 1.43 15.27
C GLU A 139 -6.78 2.51 16.14
N GLN A 140 -7.56 2.13 17.16
CA GLN A 140 -8.19 3.09 18.08
C GLN A 140 -7.16 3.86 18.92
N VAL A 141 -6.09 3.21 19.35
CA VAL A 141 -4.98 3.88 20.03
C VAL A 141 -4.35 4.92 19.09
N LEU A 142 -4.02 4.55 17.85
CA LEU A 142 -3.42 5.45 16.86
C LEU A 142 -4.33 6.64 16.51
N ARG A 143 -5.66 6.43 16.42
CA ARG A 143 -6.63 7.49 16.14
C ARG A 143 -6.77 8.49 17.28
N ARG A 144 -6.58 8.06 18.52
CA ARG A 144 -6.80 8.87 19.72
C ARG A 144 -5.53 9.50 20.27
N THR A 145 -4.37 8.97 19.91
CA THR A 145 -3.07 9.49 20.31
C THR A 145 -2.43 10.25 19.13
N ARG A 146 -2.03 11.50 19.38
CA ARG A 146 -1.36 12.32 18.36
C ARG A 146 0.15 12.13 18.49
N ASP A 147 0.84 12.16 17.36
CA ASP A 147 2.28 12.36 17.08
C ASP A 147 3.34 11.54 17.85
N GLU A 148 3.16 11.13 19.09
CA GLU A 148 4.24 10.51 19.88
C GLU A 148 4.22 8.97 19.93
N LEU A 149 3.09 8.31 19.69
CA LEU A 149 2.95 6.86 19.86
C LEU A 149 2.82 6.01 18.58
N PRO A 150 2.52 6.54 17.39
CA PRO A 150 2.14 5.71 16.24
C PRO A 150 3.16 4.64 15.82
N TYR A 151 4.46 4.95 15.93
CA TYR A 151 5.53 4.07 15.45
C TYR A 151 6.07 3.10 16.50
N THR A 152 5.67 3.24 17.76
CA THR A 152 6.19 2.46 18.87
C THR A 152 5.15 1.60 19.57
N THR A 153 3.87 1.70 19.17
CA THR A 153 2.78 0.97 19.79
C THR A 153 2.56 -0.38 19.12
N ALA A 154 2.70 -1.44 19.89
CA ALA A 154 2.26 -2.79 19.56
C ALA A 154 1.16 -3.21 20.53
N VAL A 155 0.17 -3.94 20.03
CA VAL A 155 -0.89 -4.55 20.83
C VAL A 155 -0.77 -6.05 20.69
N THR A 156 -0.74 -6.75 21.83
CA THR A 156 -0.77 -8.21 21.90
C THR A 156 -1.99 -8.65 22.68
N VAL A 157 -2.60 -9.73 22.25
CA VAL A 157 -3.71 -10.36 22.98
C VAL A 157 -3.12 -11.49 23.83
N ASP A 158 -3.14 -11.35 25.13
CA ASP A 158 -2.57 -12.34 26.05
C ASP A 158 -3.51 -13.52 26.22
N GLU A 159 -4.82 -13.27 26.33
CA GLU A 159 -5.83 -14.30 26.50
C GLU A 159 -6.96 -14.12 25.49
N TRP A 160 -7.41 -15.22 24.91
CA TRP A 160 -8.51 -15.27 23.95
C TRP A 160 -9.42 -16.44 24.33
N GLN A 161 -10.66 -16.17 24.68
CA GLN A 161 -11.64 -17.17 25.01
C GLN A 161 -12.67 -17.26 23.90
N GLU A 162 -12.78 -18.43 23.29
CA GLU A 162 -13.86 -18.70 22.36
C GLU A 162 -15.09 -19.17 23.13
N PRO A 163 -16.32 -18.78 22.74
CA PRO A 163 -17.53 -19.22 23.38
C PRO A 163 -17.68 -20.75 23.18
N GLU A 164 -17.98 -21.47 24.29
CA GLU A 164 -18.16 -22.95 24.27
C GLU A 164 -19.39 -23.41 23.48
N HIS A 165 -20.28 -22.51 23.05
CA HIS A 165 -21.49 -22.80 22.30
C HIS A 165 -21.74 -21.81 21.18
N ASP A 166 -22.27 -22.33 20.08
CA ASP A 166 -22.53 -21.77 18.75
C ASP A 166 -23.61 -20.64 18.72
N GLU A 167 -23.69 -19.82 19.74
CA GLU A 167 -24.58 -18.67 19.83
C GLU A 167 -23.80 -17.34 19.83
N GLY A 168 -23.01 -17.14 18.79
CA GLY A 168 -22.75 -15.85 18.14
C GLY A 168 -22.37 -14.61 18.98
N THR A 169 -21.90 -14.71 20.23
CA THR A 169 -21.46 -13.52 20.97
C THR A 169 -20.10 -13.76 21.61
N VAL A 170 -19.08 -13.24 20.98
CA VAL A 170 -17.74 -13.09 21.58
C VAL A 170 -17.82 -12.06 22.71
N ARG A 171 -17.43 -12.43 23.91
CA ARG A 171 -17.26 -11.52 25.04
C ARG A 171 -15.85 -10.94 25.11
#